data_548267c3c3593bb08fca8be828c5ceab
#
_entry.id   548267c3c3593bb08fca8be828c5ceab
#
_cell.length_a   1.000
_cell.length_b   1.000
_cell.length_c   1.000
_cell.angle_alpha   90.00
_cell.angle_beta   90.00
_cell.angle_gamma   90.00
#
_symmetry.space_group_name_H-M   'P 1'
#
loop_
_entity.id
_entity.type
_entity.pdbx_description
1 polymer ?
#
loop_
_entity_poly.entity_id
_entity_poly.type
_entity_poly.pdbx_seq_one_letter_code
_entity_poly.pdbx_strand_id
1 'polypeptide(L)'
;MDINSLKSQYSKYKKDLLDLNKYMYENPELGYQEIKSVNKITKLIKKHTADAKFKKFTDIPTAFTASINNKPRRENIAICIEYDALPNVGHACGHNLISSIGLGAFFILSNYINDLDYEIKLVGCPAEEIIPLTYENGGGGGKIKLLDQGAFDNTAYLSLI
;
A
#
# COMPACT_ATOMS: atom_id res chain seq x y z
N MET A 1 -10.78 18.41 -10.73
CA MET A 1 -9.51 17.68 -11.07
C MET A 1 -9.52 17.36 -12.55
N ASP A 2 -8.55 17.84 -13.33
CA ASP A 2 -8.43 17.55 -14.77
C ASP A 2 -7.23 16.66 -15.07
N ILE A 3 -7.21 16.02 -16.24
CA ILE A 3 -6.21 15.04 -16.64
C ILE A 3 -4.79 15.62 -16.75
N ASN A 4 -4.65 16.90 -17.13
CA ASN A 4 -3.35 17.54 -17.27
C ASN A 4 -2.73 17.83 -15.90
N SER A 5 -3.57 18.23 -14.93
CA SER A 5 -3.19 18.39 -13.53
C SER A 5 -2.69 17.05 -12.95
N LEU A 6 -3.42 15.95 -13.18
CA LEU A 6 -3.01 14.62 -12.74
C LEU A 6 -1.67 14.18 -13.35
N LYS A 7 -1.48 14.39 -14.66
CA LYS A 7 -0.19 14.10 -15.34
C LYS A 7 0.97 14.91 -14.77
N SER A 8 0.74 16.19 -14.47
CA SER A 8 1.73 17.05 -13.84
C SER A 8 2.11 16.55 -12.44
N GLN A 9 1.11 16.17 -11.64
CA GLN A 9 1.36 15.60 -10.31
C GLN A 9 2.14 14.28 -10.40
N TYR A 10 1.74 13.37 -11.28
CA TYR A 10 2.45 12.11 -11.50
C TYR A 10 3.93 12.32 -11.83
N SER A 11 4.24 13.30 -12.67
CA SER A 11 5.60 13.59 -13.09
C SER A 11 6.56 13.89 -11.93
N LYS A 12 6.05 14.43 -10.82
CA LYS A 12 6.83 14.69 -9.60
C LYS A 12 7.30 13.39 -8.90
N TYR A 13 6.52 12.33 -9.00
CA TYR A 13 6.76 11.07 -8.30
C TYR A 13 7.35 9.99 -9.20
N LYS A 14 7.20 10.15 -10.53
CA LYS A 14 7.52 9.14 -11.55
C LYS A 14 8.86 8.45 -11.32
N LYS A 15 9.93 9.23 -11.09
CA LYS A 15 11.26 8.66 -10.90
C LYS A 15 11.32 7.74 -9.69
N ASP A 16 10.85 8.20 -8.54
CA ASP A 16 10.89 7.42 -7.30
C ASP A 16 10.03 6.15 -7.39
N LEU A 17 8.88 6.22 -8.08
CA LEU A 17 7.99 5.08 -8.30
C LEU A 17 8.63 4.04 -9.24
N LEU A 18 9.29 4.47 -10.31
CA LEU A 18 10.00 3.57 -11.21
C LEU A 18 11.22 2.94 -10.53
N ASP A 19 11.96 3.70 -9.73
CA ASP A 19 13.11 3.21 -8.95
C ASP A 19 12.65 2.18 -7.89
N LEU A 20 11.49 2.40 -7.25
CA LEU A 20 10.88 1.43 -6.33
C LEU A 20 10.51 0.14 -7.05
N ASN A 21 9.78 0.26 -8.17
CA ASN A 21 9.35 -0.87 -8.98
C ASN A 21 10.54 -1.74 -9.41
N LYS A 22 11.58 -1.12 -9.97
CA LYS A 22 12.81 -1.79 -10.38
C LYS A 22 13.49 -2.48 -9.19
N TYR A 23 13.61 -1.77 -8.06
CA TYR A 23 14.26 -2.32 -6.87
C TYR A 23 13.53 -3.57 -6.38
N MET A 24 12.20 -3.54 -6.26
CA MET A 24 11.42 -4.71 -5.81
C MET A 24 11.60 -5.88 -6.77
N TYR A 25 11.52 -5.62 -8.08
CA TYR A 25 11.73 -6.64 -9.10
C TYR A 25 13.10 -7.32 -8.99
N GLU A 26 14.17 -6.56 -8.73
CA GLU A 26 15.54 -7.05 -8.59
C GLU A 26 15.83 -7.68 -7.22
N ASN A 27 14.97 -7.42 -6.21
CA ASN A 27 15.15 -7.89 -4.83
C ASN A 27 13.85 -8.49 -4.29
N PRO A 28 13.34 -9.58 -4.88
CA PRO A 28 12.09 -10.18 -4.45
C PRO A 28 12.17 -10.71 -3.02
N GLU A 29 11.14 -10.46 -2.23
CA GLU A 29 11.00 -10.95 -0.86
C GLU A 29 9.71 -11.76 -0.75
N LEU A 30 9.77 -12.88 -0.01
CA LEU A 30 8.62 -13.77 0.17
C LEU A 30 7.63 -13.20 1.19
N GLY A 31 6.41 -13.72 1.16
CA GLY A 31 5.35 -13.34 2.08
C GLY A 31 5.76 -13.37 3.55
N TYR A 32 5.41 -12.33 4.29
CA TYR A 32 5.81 -12.03 5.67
C TYR A 32 7.31 -11.74 5.89
N GLN A 33 8.10 -11.68 4.82
CA GLN A 33 9.55 -11.38 4.87
C GLN A 33 9.90 -10.11 4.08
N GLU A 34 8.92 -9.30 3.67
CA GLU A 34 9.04 -8.15 2.76
C GLU A 34 9.63 -6.90 3.46
N ILE A 35 10.63 -7.12 4.31
CA ILE A 35 11.18 -6.06 5.20
C ILE A 35 11.81 -4.92 4.40
N LYS A 36 12.58 -5.22 3.36
CA LYS A 36 13.29 -4.20 2.57
C LYS A 36 12.32 -3.42 1.69
N SER A 37 11.34 -4.11 1.11
CA SER A 37 10.27 -3.51 0.30
C SER A 37 9.46 -2.54 1.14
N VAL A 38 8.96 -2.95 2.31
CA VAL A 38 8.21 -2.11 3.25
C VAL A 38 9.04 -0.91 3.73
N ASN A 39 10.33 -1.11 4.02
CA ASN A 39 11.21 -0.01 4.42
C ASN A 39 11.37 1.04 3.31
N LYS A 40 11.48 0.62 2.04
CA LYS A 40 11.55 1.56 0.91
C LYS A 40 10.23 2.27 0.68
N ILE A 41 9.12 1.55 0.70
CA ILE A 41 7.77 2.11 0.55
C ILE A 41 7.50 3.16 1.63
N THR A 42 7.71 2.80 2.91
CA THR A 42 7.46 3.72 4.03
C THR A 42 8.39 4.94 4.01
N LYS A 43 9.63 4.78 3.52
CA LYS A 43 10.55 5.91 3.31
C LYS A 43 10.03 6.87 2.23
N LEU A 44 9.48 6.36 1.13
CA LEU A 44 8.89 7.19 0.08
C LEU A 44 7.62 7.90 0.56
N ILE A 45 6.77 7.22 1.35
CA ILE A 45 5.60 7.86 1.96
C ILE A 45 6.04 9.04 2.82
N LYS A 46 7.02 8.86 3.70
CA LYS A 46 7.54 9.94 4.55
C LYS A 46 8.17 11.08 3.76
N LYS A 47 8.80 10.78 2.62
CA LYS A 47 9.40 11.79 1.73
C LYS A 47 8.34 12.67 1.06
N HIS A 48 7.25 12.07 0.59
CA HIS A 48 6.26 12.74 -0.26
C HIS A 48 4.97 13.13 0.46
N THR A 49 4.73 12.56 1.65
CA THR A 49 3.53 12.76 2.45
C THR A 49 3.91 12.80 3.93
N ALA A 50 4.62 13.87 4.32
CA ALA A 50 5.22 14.00 5.67
C ALA A 50 4.18 13.88 6.81
N ASP A 51 2.94 14.33 6.57
CA ASP A 51 1.84 14.32 7.54
C ASP A 51 1.09 12.98 7.62
N ALA A 52 1.49 11.98 6.82
CA ALA A 52 0.85 10.67 6.85
C ALA A 52 1.02 9.99 8.21
N LYS A 53 -0.10 9.52 8.77
CA LYS A 53 -0.14 8.80 10.04
C LYS A 53 0.01 7.32 9.78
N PHE A 54 0.99 6.70 10.42
CA PHE A 54 1.25 5.26 10.30
C PHE A 54 0.62 4.47 11.44
N LYS A 55 0.02 3.32 11.12
CA LYS A 55 -0.32 2.26 12.07
C LYS A 55 0.42 0.99 11.63
N LYS A 56 1.05 0.31 12.58
CA LYS A 56 1.65 -1.02 12.41
C LYS A 56 0.78 -2.07 13.07
N PHE A 57 0.95 -3.31 12.65
CA PHE A 57 0.23 -4.46 13.17
C PHE A 57 1.21 -5.42 13.85
N THR A 58 0.95 -5.73 15.12
CA THR A 58 1.91 -6.49 15.97
C THR A 58 2.17 -7.90 15.45
N ASP A 59 1.11 -8.56 14.98
CA ASP A 59 1.18 -9.96 14.54
C ASP A 59 1.47 -10.11 13.04
N ILE A 60 1.66 -8.99 12.34
CA ILE A 60 1.94 -8.95 10.91
C ILE A 60 3.04 -7.90 10.67
N PRO A 61 4.32 -8.22 10.93
CA PRO A 61 5.40 -7.22 11.02
C PRO A 61 5.66 -6.42 9.74
N THR A 62 5.28 -6.95 8.58
CA THR A 62 5.42 -6.27 7.29
C THR A 62 4.14 -5.58 6.83
N ALA A 63 3.04 -5.66 7.60
CA ALA A 63 1.82 -4.92 7.34
C ALA A 63 1.86 -3.51 7.95
N PHE A 64 1.19 -2.58 7.30
CA PHE A 64 1.03 -1.22 7.80
C PHE A 64 -0.19 -0.54 7.16
N THR A 65 -0.68 0.51 7.79
CA THR A 65 -1.47 1.52 7.09
C THR A 65 -0.78 2.87 7.19
N ALA A 66 -0.97 3.68 6.15
CA ALA A 66 -0.60 5.09 6.15
C ALA A 66 -1.81 5.90 5.73
N SER A 67 -2.23 6.86 6.55
CA SER A 67 -3.42 7.65 6.25
C SER A 67 -3.13 9.14 6.30
N ILE A 68 -3.87 9.90 5.49
CA ILE A 68 -3.84 11.34 5.46
C ILE A 68 -5.25 11.89 5.48
N ASN A 69 -5.46 12.88 6.35
CA ASN A 69 -6.65 13.70 6.41
C ASN A 69 -6.28 15.12 6.86
N ASN A 70 -7.10 16.09 6.49
CA ASN A 70 -6.95 17.48 6.94
C ASN A 70 -7.94 17.87 8.03
N LYS A 71 -8.94 17.02 8.29
CA LYS A 71 -9.99 17.17 9.31
C LYS A 71 -10.54 15.79 9.67
N PRO A 72 -11.19 15.63 10.84
CA PRO A 72 -11.81 14.36 11.19
C PRO A 72 -12.80 13.90 10.11
N ARG A 73 -12.65 12.67 9.66
CA ARG A 73 -13.53 12.01 8.69
C ARG A 73 -14.11 10.75 9.30
N ARG A 74 -15.35 10.40 8.88
CA ARG A 74 -16.00 9.16 9.31
C ARG A 74 -15.59 7.97 8.46
N GLU A 75 -15.30 8.23 7.17
CA GLU A 75 -15.02 7.20 6.16
C GLU A 75 -13.72 7.47 5.44
N ASN A 76 -13.16 6.43 4.86
CA ASN A 76 -11.92 6.51 4.09
C ASN A 76 -12.05 5.84 2.72
N ILE A 77 -11.17 6.26 1.82
CA ILE A 77 -10.85 5.56 0.58
C ILE A 77 -9.57 4.76 0.86
N ALA A 78 -9.67 3.43 0.83
CA ALA A 78 -8.53 2.55 1.03
C ALA A 78 -7.92 2.12 -0.32
N ILE A 79 -6.62 2.26 -0.44
CA ILE A 79 -5.82 1.79 -1.57
C ILE A 79 -4.95 0.66 -1.05
N CYS A 80 -5.17 -0.56 -1.54
CA CYS A 80 -4.32 -1.70 -1.20
C CYS A 80 -3.08 -1.73 -2.08
N ILE A 81 -1.95 -2.04 -1.47
CA ILE A 81 -0.71 -2.38 -2.18
C ILE A 81 -0.18 -3.72 -1.67
N GLU A 82 0.37 -4.51 -2.57
CA GLU A 82 0.98 -5.80 -2.33
C GLU A 82 2.45 -5.76 -2.70
N TYR A 83 3.30 -6.52 -2.06
CA TYR A 83 4.74 -6.40 -2.26
C TYR A 83 5.53 -7.71 -2.05
N ASP A 84 4.86 -8.81 -1.81
CA ASP A 84 5.48 -10.14 -1.77
C ASP A 84 5.73 -10.70 -3.17
N ALA A 85 6.58 -11.69 -3.26
CA ALA A 85 6.99 -12.35 -4.48
C ALA A 85 6.83 -13.87 -4.34
N LEU A 86 6.72 -14.55 -5.48
CA LEU A 86 6.61 -16.00 -5.55
C LEU A 86 7.98 -16.68 -5.30
N PRO A 87 8.02 -17.82 -4.56
CA PRO A 87 9.22 -18.61 -4.40
C PRO A 87 9.80 -19.03 -5.75
N ASN A 88 11.09 -18.83 -5.96
CA ASN A 88 11.85 -19.21 -7.16
C ASN A 88 11.41 -18.56 -8.49
N VAL A 89 10.41 -17.68 -8.46
CA VAL A 89 9.86 -17.01 -9.65
C VAL A 89 10.03 -15.49 -9.58
N GLY A 90 9.99 -14.92 -8.39
CA GLY A 90 10.05 -13.47 -8.17
C GLY A 90 8.69 -12.80 -8.36
N HIS A 91 8.69 -11.55 -8.80
CA HIS A 91 7.47 -10.73 -8.98
C HIS A 91 6.66 -11.06 -10.25
N ALA A 92 6.35 -12.34 -10.48
CA ALA A 92 5.55 -12.76 -11.65
C ALA A 92 4.09 -12.30 -11.59
N CYS A 93 3.54 -12.13 -10.39
CA CYS A 93 2.18 -11.60 -10.19
C CYS A 93 2.11 -10.05 -10.27
N GLY A 94 3.24 -9.38 -10.41
CA GLY A 94 3.28 -7.94 -10.64
C GLY A 94 3.11 -7.08 -9.39
N HIS A 95 3.33 -7.61 -8.16
CA HIS A 95 3.16 -6.85 -6.91
C HIS A 95 4.10 -5.65 -6.81
N ASN A 96 5.26 -5.67 -7.48
CA ASN A 96 6.13 -4.50 -7.64
C ASN A 96 5.45 -3.36 -8.41
N LEU A 97 4.63 -3.69 -9.44
CA LEU A 97 3.82 -2.72 -10.18
C LEU A 97 2.64 -2.24 -9.35
N ILE A 98 1.91 -3.16 -8.71
CA ILE A 98 0.77 -2.87 -7.82
C ILE A 98 1.19 -1.88 -6.73
N SER A 99 2.31 -2.14 -6.05
CA SER A 99 2.87 -1.23 -5.05
C SER A 99 3.17 0.15 -5.63
N SER A 100 3.81 0.20 -6.79
CA SER A 100 4.22 1.48 -7.40
C SER A 100 3.02 2.30 -7.89
N ILE A 101 2.01 1.65 -8.46
CA ILE A 101 0.78 2.29 -8.95
C ILE A 101 -0.05 2.80 -7.76
N GLY A 102 -0.31 1.94 -6.76
CA GLY A 102 -1.09 2.31 -5.58
C GLY A 102 -0.43 3.43 -4.76
N LEU A 103 0.90 3.39 -4.62
CA LEU A 103 1.65 4.45 -3.97
C LEU A 103 1.56 5.77 -4.74
N GLY A 104 1.62 5.73 -6.07
CA GLY A 104 1.43 6.89 -6.93
C GLY A 104 0.03 7.50 -6.79
N ALA A 105 -1.01 6.66 -6.75
CA ALA A 105 -2.39 7.09 -6.50
C ALA A 105 -2.52 7.75 -5.12
N PHE A 106 -1.94 7.15 -4.08
CA PHE A 106 -1.92 7.72 -2.72
C PHE A 106 -1.26 9.11 -2.71
N PHE A 107 -0.10 9.30 -3.33
CA PHE A 107 0.58 10.59 -3.38
C PHE A 107 -0.23 11.65 -4.13
N ILE A 108 -0.84 11.28 -5.25
CA ILE A 108 -1.66 12.20 -6.04
C ILE A 108 -2.90 12.63 -5.25
N LEU A 109 -3.65 11.67 -4.68
CA LEU A 109 -4.85 11.97 -3.90
C LEU A 109 -4.54 12.79 -2.65
N SER A 110 -3.38 12.55 -2.02
CA SER A 110 -2.94 13.34 -0.86
C SER A 110 -2.81 14.84 -1.17
N ASN A 111 -2.46 15.22 -2.40
CA ASN A 111 -2.43 16.63 -2.79
C ASN A 111 -3.81 17.28 -2.92
N TYR A 112 -4.86 16.48 -3.02
CA TYR A 112 -6.24 16.94 -3.12
C TYR A 112 -7.05 16.71 -1.84
N ILE A 113 -6.39 16.41 -0.73
CA ILE A 113 -7.06 16.05 0.54
C ILE A 113 -8.02 17.12 1.04
N ASN A 114 -7.79 18.40 0.69
CA ASN A 114 -8.66 19.50 1.07
C ASN A 114 -9.99 19.50 0.29
N ASP A 115 -10.00 18.92 -0.90
CA ASP A 115 -11.14 18.86 -1.81
C ASP A 115 -11.94 17.55 -1.64
N LEU A 116 -11.46 16.64 -0.79
CA LEU A 116 -12.08 15.34 -0.56
C LEU A 116 -12.82 15.29 0.77
N ASP A 117 -13.94 14.57 0.79
CA ASP A 117 -14.73 14.32 2.00
C ASP A 117 -14.34 13.02 2.72
N TYR A 118 -13.31 12.37 2.27
CA TYR A 118 -12.78 11.11 2.79
C TYR A 118 -11.36 11.25 3.31
N GLU A 119 -10.98 10.42 4.28
CA GLU A 119 -9.58 10.14 4.57
C GLU A 119 -9.02 9.30 3.42
N ILE A 120 -7.79 9.52 3.02
CA ILE A 120 -7.08 8.63 2.10
C ILE A 120 -6.19 7.71 2.91
N LYS A 121 -6.40 6.41 2.77
CA LYS A 121 -5.69 5.35 3.49
C LYS A 121 -4.97 4.43 2.50
N LEU A 122 -3.67 4.30 2.64
CA LEU A 122 -2.89 3.25 1.99
C LEU A 122 -2.81 2.05 2.93
N VAL A 123 -3.11 0.86 2.43
CA VAL A 123 -3.04 -0.40 3.18
C VAL A 123 -1.97 -1.27 2.56
N GLY A 124 -0.87 -1.46 3.27
CA GLY A 124 0.20 -2.38 2.88
C GLY A 124 -0.16 -3.80 3.28
N CYS A 125 -0.41 -4.64 2.29
CA CYS A 125 -0.88 -6.01 2.39
C CYS A 125 0.27 -6.97 2.10
N PRO A 126 0.89 -7.61 3.11
CA PRO A 126 1.90 -8.64 2.90
C PRO A 126 1.29 -9.98 2.53
N ALA A 127 2.12 -10.88 2.00
CA ALA A 127 1.82 -12.31 1.89
C ALA A 127 0.49 -12.60 1.15
N GLU A 128 0.28 -11.95 0.03
CA GLU A 128 -0.93 -12.15 -0.80
C GLU A 128 -0.91 -13.53 -1.45
N GLU A 129 0.26 -14.00 -1.85
CA GLU A 129 0.47 -15.30 -2.51
C GLU A 129 0.43 -16.50 -1.54
N ILE A 130 0.33 -16.27 -0.25
CA ILE A 130 0.18 -17.34 0.71
C ILE A 130 -1.29 -17.77 0.73
N ILE A 131 -1.59 -18.80 -0.06
CA ILE A 131 -2.90 -19.45 -0.06
C ILE A 131 -3.03 -20.25 1.25
N PRO A 132 -4.03 -20.00 2.08
CA PRO A 132 -4.26 -20.82 3.26
C PRO A 132 -4.70 -22.22 2.80
N LEU A 133 -3.82 -23.20 2.94
CA LEU A 133 -4.19 -24.61 2.71
C LEU A 133 -5.13 -25.15 3.83
N THR A 134 -5.21 -24.45 4.96
CA THR A 134 -6.16 -24.76 6.05
C THR A 134 -6.52 -23.52 6.85
N TYR A 135 -7.78 -23.21 6.95
CA TYR A 135 -8.32 -22.17 7.85
C TYR A 135 -8.08 -22.49 9.35
N GLU A 136 -7.72 -23.74 9.66
CA GLU A 136 -7.66 -24.29 11.01
C GLU A 136 -6.48 -23.80 11.87
N ASN A 137 -5.47 -23.15 11.27
CA ASN A 137 -4.28 -22.71 12.01
C ASN A 137 -3.98 -21.19 11.90
N GLY A 138 -5.00 -20.36 11.64
CA GLY A 138 -4.80 -18.90 11.51
C GLY A 138 -3.96 -18.51 10.29
N GLY A 139 -3.77 -19.41 9.34
CA GLY A 139 -3.06 -19.18 8.08
C GLY A 139 -3.99 -18.49 7.08
N GLY A 140 -3.98 -17.18 7.04
CA GLY A 140 -4.63 -16.38 5.99
C GLY A 140 -3.59 -15.49 5.32
N GLY A 141 -3.80 -15.14 4.07
CA GLY A 141 -3.05 -14.07 3.43
C GLY A 141 -3.16 -12.77 4.24
N GLY A 142 -2.23 -11.87 4.02
CA GLY A 142 -2.14 -10.64 4.83
C GLY A 142 -3.44 -9.83 4.88
N LYS A 143 -4.22 -9.80 3.80
CA LYS A 143 -5.51 -9.08 3.74
C LYS A 143 -6.53 -9.59 4.75
N ILE A 144 -6.64 -10.92 4.93
CA ILE A 144 -7.57 -11.53 5.90
C ILE A 144 -7.19 -11.12 7.32
N LYS A 145 -5.92 -11.26 7.68
CA LYS A 145 -5.44 -10.86 9.00
C LYS A 145 -5.59 -9.35 9.24
N LEU A 146 -5.40 -8.53 8.21
CA LEU A 146 -5.61 -7.09 8.27
C LEU A 146 -7.08 -6.72 8.46
N LEU A 147 -8.01 -7.46 7.83
CA LEU A 147 -9.44 -7.30 8.03
C LEU A 147 -9.82 -7.57 9.49
N ASP A 148 -9.35 -8.67 10.05
CA ASP A 148 -9.60 -9.05 11.45
C ASP A 148 -9.05 -8.02 12.46
N GLN A 149 -7.99 -7.29 12.08
CA GLN A 149 -7.37 -6.24 12.91
C GLN A 149 -7.88 -4.83 12.61
N GLY A 150 -8.97 -4.69 11.86
CA GLY A 150 -9.65 -3.42 11.59
C GLY A 150 -8.89 -2.49 10.64
N ALA A 151 -8.02 -3.01 9.77
CA ALA A 151 -7.31 -2.16 8.79
C ALA A 151 -8.27 -1.52 7.79
N PHE A 152 -9.41 -2.16 7.55
CA PHE A 152 -10.44 -1.72 6.61
C PHE A 152 -11.66 -1.07 7.28
N ASP A 153 -11.58 -0.77 8.58
CA ASP A 153 -12.67 -0.11 9.29
C ASP A 153 -12.99 1.25 8.66
N ASN A 154 -14.29 1.54 8.56
CA ASN A 154 -14.83 2.76 7.97
C ASN A 154 -14.42 2.99 6.50
N THR A 155 -14.13 1.95 5.76
CA THR A 155 -13.80 2.05 4.33
C THR A 155 -15.07 2.15 3.51
N ALA A 156 -15.28 3.31 2.85
CA ALA A 156 -16.38 3.53 1.91
C ALA A 156 -16.04 3.02 0.50
N TYR A 157 -14.77 3.17 0.11
CA TYR A 157 -14.27 2.73 -1.20
C TYR A 157 -12.96 1.98 -1.02
N LEU A 158 -12.85 0.81 -1.66
CA LEU A 158 -11.67 -0.03 -1.67
C LEU A 158 -11.16 -0.16 -3.11
N SER A 159 -9.91 0.25 -3.34
CA SER A 159 -9.21 -0.01 -4.60
C SER A 159 -8.27 -1.20 -4.41
N LEU A 160 -8.53 -2.25 -5.17
CA LEU A 160 -7.61 -3.35 -5.43
C LEU A 160 -7.07 -3.13 -6.84
N ILE A 161 -5.77 -3.08 -6.98
CA ILE A 161 -5.08 -2.84 -8.26
C ILE A 161 -4.64 -4.17 -8.84
#